data_e97bb6851c37cf2c44215d338605fe82
#
_entry.id   e97bb6851c37cf2c44215d338605fe82
#
_cell.length_a   1.000
_cell.length_b   1.000
_cell.length_c   1.000
_cell.angle_alpha   90.00
_cell.angle_beta   90.00
_cell.angle_gamma   90.00
#
_symmetry.space_group_name_H-M   'P 1'
#
loop_
_entity.id
_entity.type
_entity.pdbx_description
1 polymer ?
#
loop_
_entity_poly.entity_id
_entity_poly.type
_entity_poly.pdbx_seq_one_letter_code
_entity_poly.pdbx_strand_id
1 'polypeptide(L)'
;MSLHKLIRMITFALGGEGYLCFMGNEFGHPEWVDFPRPGNGFSYAHCRRRWDLCDNKNLRYKYLYNWDVAMNKLDEIFNFISSPFQYVSLKHEDDKIVVFEKGDLLFVFNFHPYKSFENYKIGTQWGTRHKIVLDSDEFRFFGKGRLEYGHEHFFPIIKEGWNNRPNQFNIYIPSRTCMVLVAEENMKKYDLSKFTFETIE
;
A
#
# COMPACT_ATOMS: atom_id res chain seq x y z
N MET A 1 13.33 -1.27 3.42
CA MET A 1 12.31 -0.52 2.66
C MET A 1 11.00 -1.28 2.50
N SER A 2 11.00 -2.56 2.07
CA SER A 2 9.73 -3.30 1.85
C SER A 2 8.81 -3.29 3.07
N LEU A 3 9.32 -3.67 4.24
CA LEU A 3 8.51 -3.69 5.47
C LEU A 3 7.97 -2.30 5.86
N HIS A 4 8.75 -1.23 5.66
CA HIS A 4 8.29 0.14 5.89
C HIS A 4 7.06 0.46 5.03
N LYS A 5 7.10 0.12 3.73
CA LYS A 5 5.95 0.31 2.82
C LYS A 5 4.71 -0.44 3.29
N LEU A 6 4.87 -1.69 3.72
CA LEU A 6 3.76 -2.51 4.21
C LEU A 6 3.14 -1.93 5.50
N ILE A 7 4.00 -1.56 6.47
CA ILE A 7 3.54 -0.97 7.73
C ILE A 7 2.81 0.35 7.47
N ARG A 8 3.35 1.21 6.60
CA ARG A 8 2.71 2.47 6.23
C ARG A 8 1.33 2.22 5.62
N MET A 9 1.23 1.33 4.62
CA MET A 9 -0.03 1.05 3.93
C MET A 9 -1.08 0.42 4.85
N ILE A 10 -0.70 -0.56 5.69
CA ILE A 10 -1.69 -1.19 6.58
C ILE A 10 -2.18 -0.21 7.66
N THR A 11 -1.31 0.65 8.18
CA THR A 11 -1.70 1.71 9.12
C THR A 11 -2.61 2.73 8.44
N PHE A 12 -2.29 3.12 7.21
CA PHE A 12 -3.09 4.05 6.41
C PHE A 12 -4.50 3.50 6.13
N ALA A 13 -4.60 2.22 5.77
CA ALA A 13 -5.87 1.62 5.36
C ALA A 13 -6.73 1.12 6.52
N LEU A 14 -6.14 0.67 7.65
CA LEU A 14 -6.87 0.10 8.80
C LEU A 14 -6.83 0.98 10.05
N GLY A 15 -6.18 2.12 10.01
CA GLY A 15 -6.00 3.00 11.18
C GLY A 15 -7.26 3.78 11.60
N GLY A 16 -8.40 3.59 10.95
CA GLY A 16 -9.66 4.29 11.22
C GLY A 16 -9.99 5.34 10.16
N GLU A 17 -10.61 6.44 10.56
CA GLU A 17 -11.09 7.50 9.67
C GLU A 17 -10.04 8.57 9.35
N GLY A 18 -8.85 8.43 9.87
CA GLY A 18 -7.76 9.38 9.66
C GLY A 18 -6.39 8.73 9.75
N TYR A 19 -5.41 9.40 9.18
CA TYR A 19 -4.02 8.97 9.17
C TYR A 19 -3.11 10.14 9.54
N LEU A 20 -2.30 9.96 10.57
CA LEU A 20 -1.28 10.92 10.96
C LEU A 20 0.09 10.48 10.44
N CYS A 21 0.64 11.24 9.49
CA CYS A 21 2.02 11.10 9.06
C CYS A 21 2.91 12.01 9.91
N PHE A 22 3.71 11.44 10.81
CA PHE A 22 4.69 12.22 11.56
C PHE A 22 5.83 12.68 10.65
N MET A 23 6.36 13.86 10.93
CA MET A 23 7.40 14.54 10.15
C MET A 23 8.56 13.59 9.76
N GLY A 24 8.77 13.44 8.47
CA GLY A 24 9.82 12.59 7.91
C GLY A 24 9.41 11.15 7.64
N ASN A 25 8.28 10.65 8.15
CA ASN A 25 7.81 9.30 7.84
C ASN A 25 7.49 9.13 6.35
N GLU A 26 7.14 10.20 5.66
CA GLU A 26 6.86 10.22 4.23
C GLU A 26 8.01 9.66 3.36
N PHE A 27 9.25 9.82 3.81
CA PHE A 27 10.43 9.29 3.10
C PHE A 27 11.37 8.47 3.98
N GLY A 28 10.99 8.18 5.24
CA GLY A 28 11.81 7.40 6.18
C GLY A 28 13.00 8.18 6.72
N HIS A 29 12.77 9.42 7.15
CA HIS A 29 13.76 10.30 7.75
C HIS A 29 14.58 9.58 8.83
N PRO A 30 15.93 9.57 8.76
CA PRO A 30 16.76 8.75 9.62
C PRO A 30 17.10 9.41 10.96
N GLU A 31 16.91 10.72 11.08
CA GLU A 31 17.34 11.51 12.24
C GLU A 31 16.17 11.70 13.23
N TRP A 32 16.52 11.83 14.49
CA TRP A 32 15.58 12.23 15.52
C TRP A 32 15.13 13.68 15.30
N VAL A 33 13.83 13.91 15.30
CA VAL A 33 13.26 15.27 15.30
C VAL A 33 13.17 15.75 16.74
N ASP A 34 14.08 16.63 17.14
CA ASP A 34 14.17 17.18 18.50
C ASP A 34 13.49 18.56 18.55
N PHE A 35 12.26 18.59 19.09
CA PHE A 35 11.51 19.81 19.23
C PHE A 35 12.13 20.74 20.27
N PRO A 36 11.93 22.10 20.14
CA PRO A 36 12.42 23.06 21.11
C PRO A 36 11.97 22.72 22.53
N ARG A 37 12.91 22.61 23.44
CA ARG A 37 12.69 22.30 24.86
C ARG A 37 13.83 22.85 25.71
N PRO A 38 13.67 22.99 27.05
CA PRO A 38 14.74 23.50 27.90
C PRO A 38 16.07 22.77 27.74
N GLY A 39 16.04 21.42 27.60
CA GLY A 39 17.24 20.62 27.48
C GLY A 39 18.08 20.82 26.21
N ASN A 40 17.52 21.47 25.18
CA ASN A 40 18.26 21.84 23.94
C ASN A 40 18.33 23.36 23.72
N GLY A 41 18.08 24.16 24.77
CA GLY A 41 18.09 25.62 24.70
C GLY A 41 17.00 26.19 23.79
N PHE A 42 15.86 25.50 23.65
CA PHE A 42 14.77 25.83 22.73
C PHE A 42 15.21 25.95 21.27
N SER A 43 16.19 25.16 20.88
CA SER A 43 16.75 25.15 19.53
C SER A 43 15.81 24.51 18.51
N TYR A 44 15.70 25.09 17.31
CA TYR A 44 15.01 24.55 16.15
C TYR A 44 15.94 23.78 15.19
N ALA A 45 17.24 23.69 15.50
CA ALA A 45 18.23 23.13 14.59
C ALA A 45 17.91 21.69 14.13
N HIS A 46 17.34 20.89 15.03
CA HIS A 46 16.97 19.49 14.78
C HIS A 46 15.45 19.27 14.66
N CYS A 47 14.67 20.34 14.60
CA CYS A 47 13.20 20.29 14.48
C CYS A 47 12.77 20.48 13.00
N ARG A 48 13.37 19.74 12.09
CA ARG A 48 13.08 19.85 10.66
C ARG A 48 13.33 18.56 9.91
N ARG A 49 12.61 18.37 8.81
CA ARG A 49 12.87 17.30 7.85
C ARG A 49 14.09 17.64 6.99
N ARG A 50 14.90 16.64 6.75
CA ARG A 50 16.06 16.69 5.85
C ARG A 50 15.63 16.35 4.42
N TRP A 51 14.92 17.26 3.78
CA TRP A 51 14.46 17.10 2.40
C TRP A 51 15.60 16.87 1.41
N ASP A 52 16.79 17.41 1.69
CA ASP A 52 18.01 17.17 0.95
C ASP A 52 18.33 15.66 0.80
N LEU A 53 17.96 14.83 1.76
CA LEU A 53 18.10 13.37 1.66
C LEU A 53 17.09 12.76 0.67
N CYS A 54 15.88 13.28 0.64
CA CYS A 54 14.84 12.84 -0.29
C CYS A 54 15.17 13.27 -1.73
N ASP A 55 15.63 14.52 -1.90
CA ASP A 55 15.93 15.11 -3.20
C ASP A 55 17.22 14.58 -3.81
N ASN A 56 18.08 13.94 -3.02
CA ASN A 56 19.33 13.38 -3.51
C ASN A 56 19.09 12.09 -4.32
N LYS A 57 19.29 12.17 -5.62
CA LYS A 57 19.05 11.06 -6.57
C LYS A 57 19.88 9.80 -6.29
N ASN A 58 21.00 9.90 -5.59
CA ASN A 58 21.87 8.78 -5.22
C ASN A 58 21.42 8.05 -3.96
N LEU A 59 20.45 8.60 -3.22
CA LEU A 59 19.92 8.02 -2.00
C LEU A 59 18.55 7.34 -2.24
N ARG A 60 18.18 6.47 -1.31
CA ARG A 60 16.98 5.63 -1.46
C ARG A 60 15.70 6.23 -0.85
N TYR A 61 15.79 7.38 -0.20
CA TYR A 61 14.67 8.03 0.47
C TYR A 61 13.54 8.40 -0.51
N LYS A 62 13.91 8.82 -1.71
CA LYS A 62 12.96 9.12 -2.79
C LYS A 62 11.95 8.00 -3.08
N TYR A 63 12.36 6.74 -2.98
CA TYR A 63 11.46 5.61 -3.26
C TYR A 63 10.37 5.43 -2.19
N LEU A 64 10.68 5.77 -0.93
CA LEU A 64 9.67 5.78 0.13
C LEU A 64 8.74 6.99 -0.02
N TYR A 65 9.27 8.13 -0.43
CA TYR A 65 8.47 9.30 -0.77
C TYR A 65 7.52 9.03 -1.94
N ASN A 66 8.00 8.41 -3.01
CA ASN A 66 7.15 7.99 -4.13
C ASN A 66 6.02 7.05 -3.67
N TRP A 67 6.31 6.16 -2.71
CA TRP A 67 5.31 5.29 -2.12
C TRP A 67 4.27 6.08 -1.31
N ASP A 68 4.69 7.06 -0.54
CA ASP A 68 3.79 7.94 0.22
C ASP A 68 2.87 8.74 -0.71
N VAL A 69 3.42 9.30 -1.78
CA VAL A 69 2.63 9.99 -2.82
C VAL A 69 1.59 9.05 -3.44
N ALA A 70 1.97 7.81 -3.76
CA ALA A 70 1.07 6.82 -4.34
C ALA A 70 -0.06 6.42 -3.38
N MET A 71 0.23 6.26 -2.09
CA MET A 71 -0.77 5.97 -1.06
C MET A 71 -1.81 7.09 -0.94
N ASN A 72 -1.35 8.35 -0.87
CA ASN A 72 -2.23 9.51 -0.79
C ASN A 72 -3.07 9.66 -2.06
N LYS A 73 -2.47 9.42 -3.24
CA LYS A 73 -3.18 9.47 -4.52
C LYS A 73 -4.24 8.39 -4.64
N LEU A 74 -3.98 7.21 -4.07
CA LEU A 74 -4.96 6.13 -4.01
C LEU A 74 -6.21 6.57 -3.23
N ASP A 75 -6.02 7.22 -2.07
CA ASP A 75 -7.15 7.72 -1.28
C ASP A 75 -7.85 8.91 -1.95
N GLU A 76 -7.11 9.82 -2.57
CA GLU A 76 -7.68 10.93 -3.35
C GLU A 76 -8.68 10.44 -4.42
N ILE A 77 -8.40 9.30 -5.05
CA ILE A 77 -9.24 8.73 -6.09
C ILE A 77 -10.39 7.90 -5.50
N PHE A 78 -10.09 7.00 -4.58
CA PHE A 78 -11.04 6.00 -4.09
C PHE A 78 -11.75 6.40 -2.81
N ASN A 79 -11.24 7.43 -2.10
CA ASN A 79 -11.78 7.91 -0.82
C ASN A 79 -12.04 6.79 0.18
N PHE A 80 -11.12 5.82 0.26
CA PHE A 80 -11.34 4.60 1.02
C PHE A 80 -11.13 4.79 2.52
N ILE A 81 -10.29 5.76 2.97
CA ILE A 81 -10.08 6.03 4.40
C ILE A 81 -11.40 6.38 5.08
N SER A 82 -12.19 7.28 4.48
CA SER A 82 -13.47 7.73 5.02
C SER A 82 -14.61 6.71 4.87
N SER A 83 -14.39 5.63 4.12
CA SER A 83 -15.42 4.62 3.92
C SER A 83 -15.76 3.89 5.23
N PRO A 84 -17.04 3.78 5.60
CA PRO A 84 -17.45 2.99 6.76
C PRO A 84 -17.32 1.48 6.52
N PHE A 85 -17.23 1.04 5.26
CA PHE A 85 -17.10 -0.36 4.92
C PHE A 85 -15.65 -0.84 5.09
N GLN A 86 -15.47 -1.80 5.97
CA GLN A 86 -14.21 -2.48 6.21
C GLN A 86 -14.47 -3.94 6.61
N TYR A 87 -13.76 -4.88 6.00
CA TYR A 87 -13.88 -6.28 6.34
C TYR A 87 -12.56 -7.02 6.17
N VAL A 88 -12.04 -7.59 7.24
CA VAL A 88 -10.84 -8.43 7.22
C VAL A 88 -11.26 -9.87 6.92
N SER A 89 -10.99 -10.33 5.70
CA SER A 89 -11.37 -11.68 5.24
C SER A 89 -10.34 -12.74 5.61
N LEU A 90 -9.06 -12.37 5.76
CA LEU A 90 -8.00 -13.31 6.08
C LEU A 90 -6.93 -12.69 6.99
N LYS A 91 -6.59 -13.41 8.06
CA LYS A 91 -5.36 -13.27 8.85
C LYS A 91 -4.77 -14.65 8.99
N HIS A 92 -3.76 -14.99 8.20
CA HIS A 92 -3.11 -16.29 8.24
C HIS A 92 -1.74 -16.18 8.94
N GLU A 93 -1.64 -16.75 10.13
CA GLU A 93 -0.46 -16.56 10.97
C GLU A 93 0.79 -17.23 10.36
N ASP A 94 0.70 -18.47 9.89
CA ASP A 94 1.85 -19.20 9.34
C ASP A 94 2.33 -18.59 8.02
N ASP A 95 1.41 -18.26 7.12
CA ASP A 95 1.74 -17.65 5.82
C ASP A 95 2.10 -16.16 5.95
N LYS A 96 1.77 -15.51 7.07
CA LYS A 96 1.95 -14.07 7.29
C LYS A 96 1.18 -13.23 6.25
N ILE A 97 0.01 -13.73 5.83
CA ILE A 97 -0.86 -13.07 4.87
C ILE A 97 -2.00 -12.36 5.59
N VAL A 98 -2.26 -11.14 5.19
CA VAL A 98 -3.43 -10.36 5.62
C VAL A 98 -4.19 -9.90 4.38
N VAL A 99 -5.50 -10.12 4.37
CA VAL A 99 -6.40 -9.67 3.30
C VAL A 99 -7.59 -8.97 3.90
N PHE A 100 -7.89 -7.80 3.38
CA PHE A 100 -9.09 -7.06 3.79
C PHE A 100 -9.65 -6.21 2.65
N GLU A 101 -10.92 -5.90 2.77
CA GLU A 101 -11.62 -4.95 1.91
C GLU A 101 -11.86 -3.65 2.68
N LYS A 102 -11.63 -2.51 2.04
CA LYS A 102 -11.91 -1.18 2.57
C LYS A 102 -12.44 -0.30 1.43
N GLY A 103 -13.65 0.22 1.63
CA GLY A 103 -14.36 0.89 0.53
C GLY A 103 -14.53 -0.05 -0.67
N ASP A 104 -14.18 0.39 -1.84
CA ASP A 104 -14.24 -0.38 -3.08
C ASP A 104 -12.92 -1.10 -3.42
N LEU A 105 -11.96 -1.15 -2.48
CA LEU A 105 -10.64 -1.71 -2.67
C LEU A 105 -10.43 -3.02 -1.88
N LEU A 106 -9.63 -3.90 -2.46
CA LEU A 106 -9.14 -5.13 -1.84
C LEU A 106 -7.62 -5.01 -1.62
N PHE A 107 -7.20 -5.18 -0.37
CA PHE A 107 -5.82 -5.10 0.06
C PHE A 107 -5.27 -6.48 0.37
N VAL A 108 -4.12 -6.82 -0.20
CA VAL A 108 -3.44 -8.11 0.00
C VAL A 108 -2.01 -7.84 0.46
N PHE A 109 -1.66 -8.35 1.64
CA PHE A 109 -0.33 -8.21 2.24
C PHE A 109 0.35 -9.56 2.43
N ASN A 110 1.61 -9.64 2.05
CA ASN A 110 2.50 -10.73 2.42
C ASN A 110 3.64 -10.20 3.30
N PHE A 111 3.53 -10.40 4.60
CA PHE A 111 4.57 -10.03 5.57
C PHE A 111 5.67 -11.08 5.70
N HIS A 112 5.54 -12.23 5.02
CA HIS A 112 6.53 -13.30 5.12
C HIS A 112 7.91 -12.84 4.60
N PRO A 113 9.00 -13.06 5.34
CA PRO A 113 10.30 -12.49 5.00
C PRO A 113 10.89 -12.99 3.69
N TYR A 114 10.58 -14.21 3.27
CA TYR A 114 11.16 -14.86 2.08
C TYR A 114 10.21 -15.75 1.28
N LYS A 115 9.06 -16.16 1.84
CA LYS A 115 8.13 -17.06 1.14
C LYS A 115 7.17 -16.27 0.27
N SER A 116 7.17 -16.56 -1.04
CA SER A 116 6.16 -16.13 -2.01
C SER A 116 5.16 -17.25 -2.22
N PHE A 117 3.95 -16.91 -2.63
CA PHE A 117 2.87 -17.89 -2.82
C PHE A 117 2.34 -17.81 -4.24
N GLU A 118 2.37 -18.93 -4.95
CA GLU A 118 1.73 -19.06 -6.26
C GLU A 118 0.28 -19.50 -6.10
N ASN A 119 -0.59 -19.02 -6.98
CA ASN A 119 -2.01 -19.39 -7.01
C ASN A 119 -2.71 -19.28 -5.65
N TYR A 120 -2.37 -18.28 -4.85
CA TYR A 120 -2.98 -18.08 -3.53
C TYR A 120 -4.44 -17.64 -3.68
N LYS A 121 -5.34 -18.34 -2.98
CA LYS A 121 -6.78 -18.05 -3.03
C LYS A 121 -7.13 -16.81 -2.22
N ILE A 122 -7.76 -15.85 -2.84
CA ILE A 122 -8.25 -14.62 -2.23
C ILE A 122 -9.77 -14.58 -2.33
N GLY A 123 -10.45 -14.50 -1.17
CA GLY A 123 -11.89 -14.27 -1.12
C GLY A 123 -12.24 -12.80 -1.37
N THR A 124 -13.34 -12.56 -2.07
CA THR A 124 -13.84 -11.22 -2.37
C THR A 124 -15.37 -11.16 -2.39
N GLN A 125 -15.94 -10.00 -2.03
CA GLN A 125 -17.37 -9.79 -2.14
C GLN A 125 -17.83 -9.52 -3.59
N TRP A 126 -16.94 -9.01 -4.45
CA TRP A 126 -17.29 -8.60 -5.80
C TRP A 126 -17.28 -9.78 -6.78
N GLY A 127 -18.26 -9.78 -7.69
CA GLY A 127 -18.49 -10.85 -8.66
C GLY A 127 -17.81 -10.65 -10.02
N THR A 128 -17.03 -9.61 -10.19
CA THR A 128 -16.30 -9.30 -11.42
C THR A 128 -14.79 -9.46 -11.24
N ARG A 129 -14.07 -9.64 -12.33
CA ARG A 129 -12.61 -9.77 -12.32
C ARG A 129 -11.94 -8.56 -11.67
N HIS A 130 -10.79 -8.81 -11.05
CA HIS A 130 -10.02 -7.81 -10.32
C HIS A 130 -8.77 -7.40 -11.08
N LYS A 131 -8.32 -6.18 -10.84
CA LYS A 131 -7.10 -5.62 -11.43
C LYS A 131 -6.28 -4.92 -10.33
N ILE A 132 -4.95 -5.05 -10.39
CA ILE A 132 -4.04 -4.35 -9.49
C ILE A 132 -4.02 -2.87 -9.87
N VAL A 133 -4.19 -2.00 -8.88
CA VAL A 133 -4.07 -0.55 -9.04
C VAL A 133 -2.83 0.00 -8.34
N LEU A 134 -2.29 -0.71 -7.35
CA LEU A 134 -1.05 -0.33 -6.69
C LEU A 134 -0.29 -1.59 -6.25
N ASP A 135 1.00 -1.66 -6.57
CA ASP A 135 1.91 -2.73 -6.15
C ASP A 135 3.18 -2.15 -5.51
N SER A 136 3.47 -2.55 -4.29
CA SER A 136 4.65 -2.12 -3.56
C SER A 136 5.97 -2.68 -4.11
N ASP A 137 5.91 -3.66 -5.02
CA ASP A 137 7.08 -4.31 -5.63
C ASP A 137 7.55 -3.65 -6.93
N GLU A 138 6.87 -2.59 -7.38
CA GLU A 138 7.28 -1.82 -8.55
C GLU A 138 8.65 -1.14 -8.35
N PHE A 139 9.43 -1.01 -9.42
CA PHE A 139 10.77 -0.40 -9.37
C PHE A 139 10.76 1.05 -8.89
N ARG A 140 9.71 1.82 -9.21
CA ARG A 140 9.54 3.21 -8.74
C ARG A 140 9.41 3.35 -7.22
N PHE A 141 9.19 2.23 -6.51
CA PHE A 141 9.17 2.13 -5.04
C PHE A 141 10.33 1.31 -4.48
N PHE A 142 11.38 1.11 -5.28
CA PHE A 142 12.50 0.22 -4.96
C PHE A 142 12.06 -1.21 -4.68
N GLY A 143 11.10 -1.68 -5.43
CA GLY A 143 10.68 -3.08 -5.48
C GLY A 143 11.57 -3.89 -6.42
N LYS A 144 11.22 -5.15 -6.62
CA LYS A 144 11.93 -6.11 -7.46
C LYS A 144 11.23 -6.38 -8.80
N GLY A 145 10.01 -5.84 -8.98
CA GLY A 145 9.22 -6.01 -10.19
C GLY A 145 8.84 -7.47 -10.47
N ARG A 146 8.50 -8.24 -9.44
CA ARG A 146 8.21 -9.69 -9.57
C ARG A 146 6.82 -10.01 -10.10
N LEU A 147 5.93 -9.01 -10.19
CA LEU A 147 4.63 -9.17 -10.82
C LEU A 147 4.75 -8.86 -12.31
N GLU A 148 4.69 -9.92 -13.12
CA GLU A 148 4.80 -9.82 -14.59
C GLU A 148 3.51 -9.33 -15.26
N TYR A 149 2.40 -9.28 -14.50
CA TYR A 149 1.08 -9.02 -15.04
C TYR A 149 0.87 -7.58 -15.53
N GLY A 150 1.60 -6.62 -14.97
CA GLY A 150 1.33 -5.21 -15.22
C GLY A 150 -0.08 -4.77 -14.76
N HIS A 151 -0.37 -3.48 -14.91
CA HIS A 151 -1.65 -2.90 -14.48
C HIS A 151 -2.82 -3.19 -15.43
N GLU A 152 -2.59 -3.81 -16.59
CA GLU A 152 -3.66 -4.15 -17.54
C GLU A 152 -4.21 -5.57 -17.35
N HIS A 153 -3.59 -6.38 -16.49
CA HIS A 153 -4.05 -7.74 -16.23
C HIS A 153 -5.27 -7.77 -15.32
N PHE A 154 -6.25 -8.58 -15.69
CA PHE A 154 -7.43 -8.86 -14.89
C PHE A 154 -7.43 -10.29 -14.38
N PHE A 155 -7.54 -10.47 -13.07
CA PHE A 155 -7.69 -11.76 -12.41
C PHE A 155 -9.13 -12.23 -12.53
N PRO A 156 -9.39 -13.39 -13.18
CA PRO A 156 -10.74 -13.93 -13.37
C PRO A 156 -11.34 -14.39 -12.04
N ILE A 157 -12.66 -14.20 -11.91
CA ILE A 157 -13.41 -14.59 -10.71
C ILE A 157 -13.94 -16.01 -10.84
N ILE A 158 -13.83 -16.75 -9.74
CA ILE A 158 -14.46 -18.04 -9.50
C ILE A 158 -15.63 -17.78 -8.56
N LYS A 159 -16.85 -18.08 -8.98
CA LYS A 159 -18.08 -17.90 -8.20
C LYS A 159 -18.26 -19.06 -7.20
N GLU A 160 -17.31 -19.15 -6.30
CA GLU A 160 -17.27 -20.11 -5.21
C GLU A 160 -16.75 -19.41 -3.97
N GLY A 161 -17.42 -19.63 -2.83
CA GLY A 161 -17.10 -18.95 -1.59
C GLY A 161 -15.74 -19.30 -1.02
N TRP A 162 -15.02 -18.31 -0.49
CA TRP A 162 -13.76 -18.48 0.22
C TRP A 162 -13.59 -17.41 1.32
N ASN A 163 -13.15 -17.83 2.52
CA ASN A 163 -12.92 -16.92 3.65
C ASN A 163 -14.14 -16.02 3.97
N ASN A 164 -15.34 -16.60 4.02
CA ASN A 164 -16.61 -15.89 4.24
C ASN A 164 -16.90 -14.81 3.18
N ARG A 165 -16.37 -14.97 1.98
CA ARG A 165 -16.70 -14.16 0.81
C ARG A 165 -17.38 -15.01 -0.26
N PRO A 166 -18.35 -14.47 -1.03
CA PRO A 166 -19.13 -15.24 -2.00
C PRO A 166 -18.32 -15.66 -3.23
N ASN A 167 -17.22 -14.97 -3.50
CA ASN A 167 -16.39 -15.19 -4.68
C ASN A 167 -14.91 -15.30 -4.29
N GLN A 168 -14.08 -15.82 -5.21
CA GLN A 168 -12.64 -15.93 -5.03
C GLN A 168 -11.90 -15.76 -6.36
N PHE A 169 -10.60 -15.52 -6.27
CA PHE A 169 -9.65 -15.61 -7.40
C PHE A 169 -8.29 -16.05 -6.90
N ASN A 170 -7.44 -16.48 -7.81
CA ASN A 170 -6.07 -16.88 -7.51
C ASN A 170 -5.08 -15.80 -7.96
N ILE A 171 -4.06 -15.56 -7.15
CA ILE A 171 -3.03 -14.56 -7.44
C ILE A 171 -1.66 -15.02 -6.92
N TYR A 172 -0.59 -14.61 -7.60
CA TYR A 172 0.77 -14.71 -7.07
C TYR A 172 1.03 -13.59 -6.07
N ILE A 173 1.49 -13.92 -4.87
CA ILE A 173 1.79 -12.96 -3.82
C ILE A 173 3.28 -13.04 -3.45
N PRO A 174 4.12 -12.12 -3.96
CA PRO A 174 5.54 -12.07 -3.63
C PRO A 174 5.78 -11.81 -2.15
N SER A 175 6.90 -12.32 -1.60
CA SER A 175 7.30 -12.03 -0.23
C SER A 175 7.56 -10.55 0.00
N ARG A 176 7.18 -10.04 1.19
CA ARG A 176 7.40 -8.62 1.57
C ARG A 176 6.75 -7.62 0.62
N THR A 177 5.54 -7.93 0.16
CA THR A 177 4.77 -7.02 -0.71
C THR A 177 3.38 -6.73 -0.18
N CYS A 178 2.82 -5.63 -0.62
CA CYS A 178 1.39 -5.38 -0.57
C CYS A 178 0.89 -4.97 -1.95
N MET A 179 -0.32 -5.41 -2.27
CA MET A 179 -1.03 -5.07 -3.49
C MET A 179 -2.40 -4.54 -3.15
N VAL A 180 -2.86 -3.58 -3.93
CA VAL A 180 -4.23 -3.07 -3.86
C VAL A 180 -4.91 -3.36 -5.18
N LEU A 181 -6.08 -3.98 -5.10
CA LEU A 181 -6.87 -4.37 -6.26
C LEU A 181 -8.24 -3.70 -6.22
N VAL A 182 -8.82 -3.54 -7.39
CA VAL A 182 -10.19 -3.05 -7.59
C VAL A 182 -10.96 -4.00 -8.49
N ALA A 183 -12.24 -4.25 -8.16
CA ALA A 183 -13.13 -5.01 -9.02
C ALA A 183 -13.58 -4.17 -10.23
N GLU A 184 -13.73 -4.80 -11.41
CA GLU A 184 -14.12 -4.12 -12.65
C GLU A 184 -15.44 -3.34 -12.52
N GLU A 185 -16.40 -3.88 -11.77
CA GLU A 185 -17.68 -3.21 -11.49
C GLU A 185 -17.49 -1.89 -10.72
N ASN A 186 -16.48 -1.82 -9.84
CA ASN A 186 -16.18 -0.62 -9.07
C ASN A 186 -15.35 0.40 -9.85
N MET A 187 -14.50 -0.05 -10.78
CA MET A 187 -13.65 0.85 -11.59
C MET A 187 -14.46 1.93 -12.30
N LYS A 188 -15.68 1.63 -12.72
CA LYS A 188 -16.57 2.57 -13.43
C LYS A 188 -16.97 3.78 -12.60
N LYS A 189 -16.80 3.73 -11.28
CA LYS A 189 -17.12 4.83 -10.35
C LYS A 189 -16.02 5.87 -10.31
N TYR A 190 -14.81 5.56 -10.79
CA TYR A 190 -13.59 6.34 -10.58
C TYR A 190 -12.90 6.67 -11.88
N ASP A 191 -12.29 7.84 -11.93
CA ASP A 191 -11.44 8.26 -13.05
C ASP A 191 -10.00 7.79 -12.79
N LEU A 192 -9.69 6.57 -13.25
CA LEU A 192 -8.36 5.98 -13.06
C LEU A 192 -7.26 6.66 -13.89
N SER A 193 -7.60 7.51 -14.86
CA SER A 193 -6.60 8.30 -15.59
C SER A 193 -5.87 9.28 -14.66
N LYS A 194 -6.49 9.63 -13.54
CA LYS A 194 -5.91 10.47 -12.49
C LYS A 194 -4.89 9.75 -11.60
N PHE A 195 -4.78 8.42 -11.71
CA PHE A 195 -3.76 7.66 -10.97
C PHE A 195 -2.37 7.79 -11.61
N THR A 196 -2.03 9.03 -11.93
CA THR A 196 -0.71 9.44 -12.38
C THR A 196 -0.09 10.34 -11.31
N PHE A 197 1.18 10.15 -11.03
CA PHE A 197 1.95 11.02 -10.15
C PHE A 197 3.40 11.09 -10.61
N GLU A 198 4.00 12.25 -10.41
CA GLU A 198 5.41 12.43 -10.69
C GLU A 198 6.23 11.67 -9.64
N THR A 199 7.18 10.89 -10.10
CA THR A 199 8.16 10.21 -9.24
C THR A 199 9.44 11.01 -9.22
N ILE A 200 10.09 11.10 -8.07
CA ILE A 200 11.47 11.58 -8.01
C ILE A 200 12.36 10.51 -8.65
N GLU A 201 12.98 10.83 -9.77
CA GLU A 201 13.88 9.95 -10.51
C GLU A 201 15.33 9.94 -9.94
#